data_2cc3906b1419775efde1e4913f96a56b
#
_entry.id   2cc3906b1419775efde1e4913f96a56b
#
_cell.length_a   1.000
_cell.length_b   1.000
_cell.length_c   1.000
_cell.angle_alpha   90.00
_cell.angle_beta   90.00
_cell.angle_gamma   90.00
#
_symmetry.space_group_name_H-M   'P 1'
#
loop_
_entity.id
_entity.type
_entity.pdbx_description
1 polymer ?
#
loop_
_entity_poly.entity_id
_entity_poly.type
_entity_poly.pdbx_seq_one_letter_code
_entity_poly.pdbx_strand_id
1 'polypeptide(L)'
;MLKEGLEYTSEVVVTPANCASAVGSGGLDVFATPSMVALMENAAMNCVAPYLPEGSTTVGTEICTTHIKPSALGATIKAVAKLTAVEGRKLLFDVEAYDGDNCIGKGTHVRFIVDIERFMSKL
;
A
#
# COMPACT_ATOMS: atom_id res chain seq x y z
N MET A 1 15.10 7.24 -11.72
CA MET A 1 14.80 8.60 -11.24
C MET A 1 13.37 8.69 -10.77
N LEU A 2 13.17 9.33 -9.64
CA LEU A 2 11.80 9.58 -9.14
C LEU A 2 11.09 10.56 -10.05
N LYS A 3 9.93 10.17 -10.55
CA LYS A 3 9.11 11.04 -11.40
C LYS A 3 7.65 10.59 -11.37
N GLU A 4 6.76 11.53 -11.59
CA GLU A 4 5.34 11.24 -11.72
C GLU A 4 5.10 10.20 -12.80
N GLY A 5 4.12 9.34 -12.57
CA GLY A 5 3.73 8.30 -13.50
C GLY A 5 4.34 6.91 -13.22
N LEU A 6 5.31 6.80 -12.29
CA LEU A 6 5.81 5.50 -11.86
C LEU A 6 4.66 4.69 -11.24
N GLU A 7 4.59 3.40 -11.59
CA GLU A 7 3.57 2.49 -11.06
C GLU A 7 4.21 1.20 -10.59
N TYR A 8 3.56 0.57 -9.63
CA TYR A 8 3.95 -0.76 -9.16
C TYR A 8 2.71 -1.52 -8.69
N THR A 9 2.70 -2.82 -8.94
CA THR A 9 1.62 -3.71 -8.52
C THR A 9 2.17 -4.75 -7.55
N SER A 10 1.56 -4.82 -6.36
CA SER A 10 1.81 -5.88 -5.39
C SER A 10 0.62 -6.82 -5.37
N GLU A 11 0.84 -8.11 -5.06
CA GLU A 11 -0.28 -9.03 -4.96
C GLU A 11 -0.16 -9.94 -3.74
N VAL A 12 -1.31 -10.41 -3.26
CA VAL A 12 -1.41 -11.32 -2.14
C VAL A 12 -2.62 -12.24 -2.36
N VAL A 13 -2.52 -13.46 -1.87
CA VAL A 13 -3.66 -14.38 -1.83
C VAL A 13 -4.38 -14.19 -0.50
N VAL A 14 -5.71 -14.18 -0.52
CA VAL A 14 -6.51 -14.13 0.70
C VAL A 14 -6.38 -15.47 1.43
N THR A 15 -5.80 -15.42 2.61
CA THR A 15 -5.61 -16.58 3.50
C THR A 15 -6.30 -16.29 4.85
N PRO A 16 -6.46 -17.30 5.72
CA PRO A 16 -7.02 -17.03 7.05
C PRO A 16 -6.28 -15.93 7.80
N ALA A 17 -4.96 -15.80 7.62
CA ALA A 17 -4.14 -14.84 8.35
C ALA A 17 -4.42 -13.38 8.00
N ASN A 18 -4.91 -13.09 6.79
CA ASN A 18 -5.21 -11.71 6.37
C ASN A 18 -6.71 -11.42 6.27
N CYS A 19 -7.52 -12.29 6.84
CA CYS A 19 -8.96 -12.08 6.98
C CYS A 19 -9.29 -11.20 8.18
N ALA A 20 -10.44 -10.53 8.11
CA ALA A 20 -10.90 -9.62 9.14
C ALA A 20 -10.97 -10.27 10.53
N SER A 21 -11.43 -11.52 10.60
CA SER A 21 -11.53 -12.26 11.87
C SER A 21 -10.16 -12.49 12.52
N ALA A 22 -9.11 -12.73 11.73
CA ALA A 22 -7.76 -12.98 12.25
C ALA A 22 -7.05 -11.70 12.67
N VAL A 23 -7.21 -10.61 11.93
CA VAL A 23 -6.54 -9.34 12.24
C VAL A 23 -7.31 -8.48 13.23
N GLY A 24 -8.51 -8.90 13.60
CA GLY A 24 -9.31 -8.19 14.61
C GLY A 24 -10.05 -6.96 14.09
N SER A 25 -10.23 -6.84 12.78
CA SER A 25 -10.92 -5.71 12.17
C SER A 25 -12.39 -5.99 11.83
N GLY A 26 -12.85 -7.20 12.07
CA GLY A 26 -14.22 -7.62 11.82
C GLY A 26 -14.42 -9.07 12.25
N GLY A 27 -15.61 -9.61 12.03
CA GLY A 27 -15.98 -10.94 12.50
C GLY A 27 -16.08 -11.99 11.41
N LEU A 28 -15.69 -11.69 10.18
CA LEU A 28 -15.88 -12.58 9.04
C LEU A 28 -14.55 -12.99 8.39
N ASP A 29 -14.57 -14.14 7.71
CA ASP A 29 -13.42 -14.67 6.97
C ASP A 29 -13.40 -14.10 5.55
N VAL A 30 -13.25 -12.79 5.47
CA VAL A 30 -13.09 -12.06 4.21
C VAL A 30 -11.81 -11.23 4.30
N PHE A 31 -11.24 -10.86 3.16
CA PHE A 31 -10.03 -10.05 3.12
C PHE A 31 -10.20 -8.78 3.95
N ALA A 32 -9.32 -8.56 4.90
CA ALA A 32 -9.45 -7.46 5.86
C ALA A 32 -9.08 -6.11 5.24
N THR A 33 -9.80 -5.06 5.63
CA THR A 33 -9.47 -3.68 5.21
C THR A 33 -8.04 -3.30 5.60
N PRO A 34 -7.56 -3.55 6.83
CA PRO A 34 -6.15 -3.28 7.15
C PRO A 34 -5.16 -4.05 6.26
N SER A 35 -5.51 -5.27 5.85
CA SER A 35 -4.66 -6.06 4.96
C SER A 35 -4.62 -5.48 3.55
N MET A 36 -5.74 -4.95 3.06
CA MET A 36 -5.79 -4.24 1.78
C MET A 36 -4.94 -2.97 1.84
N VAL A 37 -5.04 -2.22 2.92
CA VAL A 37 -4.23 -1.01 3.15
C VAL A 37 -2.75 -1.38 3.16
N ALA A 38 -2.36 -2.43 3.87
CA ALA A 38 -0.98 -2.89 3.90
C ALA A 38 -0.46 -3.24 2.50
N LEU A 39 -1.31 -3.85 1.66
CA LEU A 39 -0.94 -4.18 0.28
C LEU A 39 -0.76 -2.92 -0.56
N MET A 40 -1.64 -1.93 -0.40
CA MET A 40 -1.52 -0.63 -1.07
C MET A 40 -0.24 0.08 -0.66
N GLU A 41 0.10 0.07 0.63
CA GLU A 41 1.33 0.66 1.14
C GLU A 41 2.55 -0.08 0.61
N ASN A 42 2.48 -1.40 0.52
CA ASN A 42 3.57 -2.22 -0.03
C ASN A 42 3.81 -1.86 -1.50
N ALA A 43 2.76 -1.70 -2.28
CA ALA A 43 2.88 -1.29 -3.68
C ALA A 43 3.53 0.09 -3.80
N ALA A 44 3.12 1.05 -2.96
CA ALA A 44 3.67 2.41 -2.98
C ALA A 44 5.15 2.41 -2.57
N MET A 45 5.50 1.67 -1.52
CA MET A 45 6.88 1.54 -1.07
C MET A 45 7.78 0.99 -2.19
N ASN A 46 7.36 -0.10 -2.81
CA ASN A 46 8.13 -0.75 -3.86
C ASN A 46 8.18 0.07 -5.15
N CYS A 47 7.17 0.88 -5.40
CA CYS A 47 7.10 1.75 -6.57
C CYS A 47 8.32 2.69 -6.64
N VAL A 48 8.78 3.20 -5.52
CA VAL A 48 9.84 4.19 -5.46
C VAL A 48 11.17 3.66 -4.93
N ALA A 49 11.17 2.50 -4.28
CA ALA A 49 12.38 1.95 -3.66
C ALA A 49 13.62 1.91 -4.58
N PRO A 50 13.53 1.51 -5.86
CA PRO A 50 14.70 1.45 -6.73
C PRO A 50 15.33 2.82 -7.03
N TYR A 51 14.62 3.89 -6.77
CA TYR A 51 15.03 5.25 -7.13
C TYR A 51 15.50 6.06 -5.94
N LEU A 52 15.55 5.48 -4.76
CA LEU A 52 15.96 6.17 -3.54
C LEU A 52 17.47 6.06 -3.33
N PRO A 53 18.11 7.05 -2.67
CA PRO A 53 19.51 6.94 -2.28
C PRO A 53 19.71 5.75 -1.34
N GLU A 54 20.90 5.16 -1.40
CA GLU A 54 21.27 4.09 -0.47
C GLU A 54 21.14 4.56 0.97
N GLY A 55 20.61 3.70 1.84
CA GLY A 55 20.36 4.03 3.24
C GLY A 55 19.07 4.79 3.49
N SER A 56 18.26 4.98 2.44
CA SER A 56 16.97 5.67 2.54
C SER A 56 15.81 4.70 2.29
N THR A 57 14.67 5.03 2.86
CA THR A 57 13.42 4.34 2.60
C THR A 57 12.26 5.33 2.69
N THR A 58 11.04 4.86 2.60
CA THR A 58 9.87 5.71 2.82
C THR A 58 9.03 5.19 3.97
N VAL A 59 8.37 6.10 4.66
CA VAL A 59 7.37 5.79 5.68
C VAL A 59 6.04 6.38 5.28
N GLY A 60 4.94 5.68 5.56
CA GLY A 60 3.60 6.17 5.30
C GLY A 60 3.15 7.16 6.35
N THR A 61 2.52 8.24 5.94
CA THR A 61 2.03 9.28 6.86
C THR A 61 0.53 9.51 6.75
N GLU A 62 -0.08 9.12 5.64
CA GLU A 62 -1.52 9.31 5.42
C GLU A 62 -2.01 8.32 4.39
N ILE A 63 -3.18 7.77 4.61
CA ILE A 63 -3.89 7.00 3.60
C ILE A 63 -5.39 7.24 3.76
N CYS A 64 -6.05 7.51 2.63
CA CYS A 64 -7.49 7.65 2.59
C CYS A 64 -7.99 6.74 1.48
N THR A 65 -8.68 5.68 1.85
CA THR A 65 -9.14 4.68 0.88
C THR A 65 -10.53 4.17 1.23
N THR A 66 -11.23 3.70 0.21
CA THR A 66 -12.47 2.94 0.37
C THR A 66 -12.16 1.46 0.29
N HIS A 67 -13.04 0.63 0.82
CA HIS A 67 -13.01 -0.82 0.66
C HIS A 67 -14.47 -1.23 0.44
N ILE A 68 -14.88 -1.33 -0.81
CA ILE A 68 -16.30 -1.36 -1.18
C ILE A 68 -16.84 -2.74 -1.57
N LYS A 69 -15.96 -3.73 -1.77
CA LYS A 69 -16.35 -5.10 -2.11
C LYS A 69 -15.55 -6.10 -1.30
N PRO A 70 -16.19 -7.15 -0.77
CA PRO A 70 -15.48 -8.19 -0.05
C PRO A 70 -14.76 -9.14 -1.02
N SER A 71 -13.72 -9.80 -0.53
CA SER A 71 -13.01 -10.85 -1.26
C SER A 71 -12.93 -12.11 -0.42
N ALA A 72 -13.16 -13.25 -1.06
CA ALA A 72 -13.22 -14.55 -0.41
C ALA A 72 -11.83 -15.16 -0.21
N LEU A 73 -11.74 -16.12 0.70
CA LEU A 73 -10.55 -16.97 0.85
C LEU A 73 -10.14 -17.56 -0.50
N GLY A 74 -8.85 -17.52 -0.80
CA GLY A 74 -8.29 -18.06 -2.04
C GLY A 74 -8.23 -17.04 -3.19
N ALA A 75 -8.90 -15.90 -3.09
CA ALA A 75 -8.83 -14.88 -4.11
C ALA A 75 -7.41 -14.26 -4.16
N THR A 76 -6.98 -13.86 -5.34
CA THR A 76 -5.73 -13.12 -5.52
C THR A 76 -6.06 -11.64 -5.62
N ILE A 77 -5.51 -10.85 -4.71
CA ILE A 77 -5.71 -9.40 -4.67
C ILE A 77 -4.47 -8.69 -5.20
N LYS A 78 -4.69 -7.72 -6.08
CA LYS A 78 -3.62 -6.88 -6.62
C LYS A 78 -3.86 -5.44 -6.21
N ALA A 79 -2.82 -4.80 -5.67
CA ALA A 79 -2.85 -3.37 -5.37
C ALA A 79 -1.89 -2.66 -6.30
N VAL A 80 -2.36 -1.58 -6.91
CA VAL A 80 -1.58 -0.74 -7.82
C VAL A 80 -1.35 0.60 -7.16
N ALA A 81 -0.10 1.04 -7.12
CA ALA A 81 0.25 2.38 -6.66
C ALA A 81 0.84 3.15 -7.83
N LYS A 82 0.39 4.37 -8.01
CA LYS A 82 0.91 5.29 -9.02
C LYS A 82 1.40 6.56 -8.34
N LEU A 83 2.65 6.91 -8.58
CA LEU A 83 3.23 8.13 -8.04
C LEU A 83 2.66 9.32 -8.82
N THR A 84 1.96 10.22 -8.12
CA THR A 84 1.27 11.35 -8.74
C THR A 84 1.99 12.68 -8.53
N ALA A 85 2.80 12.79 -7.48
CA ALA A 85 3.56 14.02 -7.23
C ALA A 85 4.79 13.74 -6.38
N VAL A 86 5.85 14.50 -6.63
CA VAL A 86 7.08 14.51 -5.84
C VAL A 86 7.30 15.93 -5.36
N GLU A 87 7.24 16.16 -4.06
CA GLU A 87 7.38 17.48 -3.44
C GLU A 87 8.50 17.42 -2.41
N GLY A 88 9.74 17.51 -2.87
CA GLY A 88 10.90 17.30 -2.01
C GLY A 88 10.93 15.83 -1.56
N ARG A 89 10.83 15.59 -0.25
CA ARG A 89 10.78 14.23 0.31
C ARG A 89 9.36 13.67 0.43
N LYS A 90 8.36 14.47 0.14
CA LYS A 90 6.96 14.07 0.20
C LYS A 90 6.54 13.46 -1.12
N LEU A 91 5.97 12.27 -1.06
CA LEU A 91 5.53 11.51 -2.23
C LEU A 91 4.03 11.25 -2.14
N LEU A 92 3.31 11.59 -3.19
CA LEU A 92 1.87 11.39 -3.27
C LEU A 92 1.56 10.28 -4.27
N PHE A 93 0.61 9.41 -3.89
CA PHE A 93 0.22 8.26 -4.70
C PHE A 93 -1.28 8.18 -4.84
N ASP A 94 -1.73 7.68 -5.99
CA ASP A 94 -3.05 7.07 -6.12
C ASP A 94 -2.88 5.57 -5.90
N VAL A 95 -3.81 4.97 -5.17
CA VAL A 95 -3.79 3.53 -4.89
C VAL A 95 -5.13 2.90 -5.22
N GLU A 96 -5.08 1.68 -5.76
CA GLU A 96 -6.26 0.91 -6.11
C GLU A 96 -6.01 -0.55 -5.77
N ALA A 97 -7.06 -1.29 -5.44
CA ALA A 97 -6.95 -2.72 -5.21
C ALA A 97 -8.05 -3.45 -6.00
N TYR A 98 -7.68 -4.61 -6.52
CA TYR A 98 -8.52 -5.42 -7.41
C TYR A 98 -8.57 -6.88 -7.00
N ASP A 99 -9.76 -7.45 -7.11
CA ASP A 99 -10.01 -8.88 -7.03
C ASP A 99 -10.45 -9.29 -8.44
N GLY A 100 -9.52 -9.86 -9.22
CA GLY A 100 -9.75 -10.06 -10.65
C GLY A 100 -9.96 -8.71 -11.33
N ASP A 101 -11.08 -8.56 -12.03
CA ASP A 101 -11.43 -7.31 -12.72
C ASP A 101 -12.21 -6.34 -11.84
N ASN A 102 -12.54 -6.74 -10.60
CA ASN A 102 -13.35 -5.93 -9.70
C ASN A 102 -12.48 -5.01 -8.85
N CYS A 103 -12.67 -3.71 -8.97
CA CYS A 103 -12.06 -2.75 -8.06
C CYS A 103 -12.73 -2.90 -6.69
N ILE A 104 -11.97 -3.31 -5.68
CA ILE A 104 -12.51 -3.49 -4.32
C ILE A 104 -12.28 -2.27 -3.44
N GLY A 105 -11.37 -1.38 -3.83
CA GLY A 105 -11.11 -0.14 -3.10
C GLY A 105 -10.14 0.74 -3.86
N LYS A 106 -10.19 2.04 -3.57
CA LYS A 106 -9.24 3.01 -4.14
C LYS A 106 -9.15 4.26 -3.28
N GLY A 107 -8.04 4.97 -3.41
CA GLY A 107 -7.84 6.18 -2.65
C GLY A 107 -6.50 6.83 -2.93
N THR A 108 -6.01 7.57 -1.93
CA THR A 108 -4.76 8.31 -2.02
C THR A 108 -3.86 7.95 -0.84
N HIS A 109 -2.55 8.11 -1.03
CA HIS A 109 -1.57 7.74 -0.02
C HIS A 109 -0.40 8.72 -0.06
N VAL A 110 0.14 9.05 1.10
CA VAL A 110 1.29 9.93 1.24
C VAL A 110 2.40 9.20 1.97
N ARG A 111 3.61 9.29 1.42
CA ARG A 111 4.82 8.76 2.05
C ARG A 111 5.90 9.82 2.08
N PHE A 112 6.85 9.66 2.99
CA PHE A 112 8.01 10.55 3.09
C PHE A 112 9.28 9.73 3.00
N ILE A 113 10.26 10.25 2.25
CA ILE A 113 11.60 9.68 2.18
C ILE A 113 12.32 10.03 3.47
N VAL A 114 12.92 9.02 4.11
CA VAL A 114 13.70 9.20 5.34
C VAL A 114 15.06 8.51 5.20
N ASP A 115 16.07 9.09 5.84
CA ASP A 115 17.35 8.43 6.08
C ASP A 115 17.12 7.44 7.23
N ILE A 116 17.34 6.16 6.99
CA ILE A 116 16.99 5.11 7.95
C ILE A 116 17.70 5.30 9.29
N GLU A 117 19.01 5.50 9.24
CA GLU A 117 19.81 5.64 10.47
C GLU A 117 19.37 6.85 11.28
N ARG A 118 19.23 8.00 10.64
CA ARG A 118 18.79 9.22 11.30
C ARG A 118 17.39 9.08 11.87
N PHE A 119 16.49 8.52 11.09
CA PHE A 119 15.09 8.34 11.49
C PHE A 119 14.98 7.45 12.73
N MET A 120 15.64 6.30 12.69
CA MET A 120 15.59 5.35 13.80
C MET A 120 16.30 5.88 15.05
N SER A 121 17.33 6.69 14.89
CA SER A 121 18.08 7.24 16.03
C SER A 121 17.26 8.18 16.92
N LYS A 122 16.13 8.66 16.43
CA LYS A 122 15.24 9.57 17.16
C LYS A 122 14.16 8.85 17.97
N LEU A 123 14.08 7.54 17.86
CA LEU A 123 13.06 6.72 18.54
C LEU A 123 13.50 6.18 19.87
#